data_4ebf2c20cab2fda26be1311a89ef4d38
#
_entry.id   4ebf2c20cab2fda26be1311a89ef4d38
#
_cell.length_a   1.000
_cell.length_b   1.000
_cell.length_c   1.000
_cell.angle_alpha   90.00
_cell.angle_beta   90.00
_cell.angle_gamma   90.00
#
_symmetry.space_group_name_H-M   'P 1'
#
loop_
_entity.id
_entity.type
_entity.pdbx_description
1 polymer ?
#
loop_
_entity_poly.entity_id
_entity_poly.type
_entity_poly.pdbx_seq_one_letter_code
_entity_poly.pdbx_strand_id
1 'polypeptide(L)'
;MPPHRPVEFVINLEPGTKPVCKRPYKLGPEELKELKKQLDEQERMGLIRPSSSPWGCGVLFVKKKDGTDQLCVDYRPVNKKTIKNKYPLPNINELFEQLKGAQVFSKLDLRMGYHQIRIREEDIPKTAFRTSFGSYEYTVMSFGLANAPPTFSRMMNFIFNAYTNDFVLVYLEDILVFSKNKEDHAKHLRLVLDKLREHQFYAKFSKCEFWLDEVLYLGHIISAKGIAVNP
;
A
#
# COMPACT_ATOMS: atom_id res chain seq x y z
N MET A 1 10.54 -2.55 -11.63
CA MET A 1 11.03 -1.99 -10.35
C MET A 1 10.65 -0.52 -10.24
N PRO A 2 10.15 -0.04 -9.07
CA PRO A 2 9.93 1.38 -8.86
C PRO A 2 11.25 2.16 -8.84
N PRO A 3 11.24 3.48 -9.12
CA PRO A 3 12.44 4.31 -9.05
C PRO A 3 12.94 4.44 -7.61
N HIS A 4 14.19 4.91 -7.45
CA HIS A 4 14.66 5.35 -6.14
C HIS A 4 13.91 6.61 -5.72
N ARG A 5 13.52 6.68 -4.46
CA ARG A 5 12.76 7.79 -3.88
C ARG A 5 13.41 8.26 -2.57
N PRO A 6 13.09 9.48 -2.10
CA PRO A 6 13.60 9.98 -0.81
C PRO A 6 13.17 9.15 0.40
N VAL A 7 12.09 8.37 0.26
CA VAL A 7 11.59 7.47 1.30
C VAL A 7 11.74 6.04 0.80
N GLU A 8 12.58 5.27 1.46
CA GLU A 8 12.70 3.83 1.31
C GLU A 8 12.12 3.12 2.53
N PHE A 9 11.68 1.89 2.33
CA PHE A 9 11.20 1.06 3.43
C PHE A 9 12.37 0.44 4.19
N VAL A 10 12.33 0.56 5.50
CA VAL A 10 13.38 0.11 6.41
C VAL A 10 12.82 -0.84 7.45
N ILE A 11 13.52 -1.95 7.72
CA ILE A 11 13.18 -2.93 8.74
C ILE A 11 14.19 -2.86 9.87
N ASN A 12 13.97 -1.97 10.82
CA ASN A 12 14.78 -1.90 12.03
C ASN A 12 14.34 -2.98 13.02
N LEU A 13 15.28 -3.83 13.44
CA LEU A 13 15.02 -4.90 14.38
C LEU A 13 15.57 -4.55 15.77
N GLU A 14 14.99 -5.16 16.80
CA GLU A 14 15.53 -5.08 18.16
C GLU A 14 16.98 -5.60 18.19
N PRO A 15 17.87 -4.97 18.98
CA PRO A 15 19.25 -5.43 19.11
C PRO A 15 19.36 -6.91 19.47
N GLY A 16 20.31 -7.61 18.87
CA GLY A 16 20.52 -9.04 19.12
C GLY A 16 19.49 -9.97 18.48
N THR A 17 18.59 -9.46 17.64
CA THR A 17 17.60 -10.28 16.95
C THR A 17 18.27 -11.28 16.02
N LYS A 18 17.98 -12.58 16.24
CA LYS A 18 18.39 -13.65 15.33
C LYS A 18 17.36 -13.85 14.22
N PRO A 19 17.79 -14.29 13.02
CA PRO A 19 16.89 -14.63 11.93
C PRO A 19 15.83 -15.64 12.35
N VAL A 20 14.58 -15.37 11.95
CA VAL A 20 13.46 -16.29 12.16
C VAL A 20 13.22 -17.03 10.86
N CYS A 21 13.17 -18.36 10.96
CA CYS A 21 12.88 -19.23 9.83
C CYS A 21 11.79 -20.22 10.20
N LYS A 22 10.69 -20.20 9.45
CA LYS A 22 9.56 -21.13 9.59
C LYS A 22 9.49 -22.09 8.41
N ARG A 23 8.93 -23.27 8.65
CA ARG A 23 8.59 -24.21 7.57
C ARG A 23 7.45 -23.60 6.73
N PRO A 24 7.42 -23.87 5.41
CA PRO A 24 6.28 -23.55 4.56
C PRO A 24 4.97 -24.15 5.12
N TYR A 25 3.88 -23.43 4.97
CA TYR A 25 2.56 -23.99 5.24
C TYR A 25 2.18 -25.01 4.16
N LYS A 26 1.38 -26.00 4.54
CA LYS A 26 0.83 -26.96 3.57
C LYS A 26 -0.26 -26.22 2.77
N LEU A 27 -0.13 -26.29 1.46
CA LEU A 27 -1.09 -25.75 0.49
C LEU A 27 -1.72 -26.89 -0.30
N GLY A 28 -2.97 -26.73 -0.68
CA GLY A 28 -3.67 -27.66 -1.56
C GLY A 28 -3.16 -27.60 -3.00
N PRO A 29 -3.52 -28.60 -3.85
CA PRO A 29 -3.05 -28.64 -5.25
C PRO A 29 -3.40 -27.37 -6.06
N GLU A 30 -4.59 -26.83 -5.90
CA GLU A 30 -5.01 -25.60 -6.60
C GLU A 30 -4.27 -24.36 -6.09
N GLU A 31 -4.07 -24.27 -4.77
CA GLU A 31 -3.26 -23.19 -4.17
C GLU A 31 -1.79 -23.28 -4.66
N LEU A 32 -1.25 -24.46 -4.85
CA LEU A 32 0.13 -24.64 -5.40
C LEU A 32 0.23 -24.13 -6.84
N LYS A 33 -0.78 -24.38 -7.68
CA LYS A 33 -0.81 -23.86 -9.05
C LYS A 33 -0.86 -22.32 -9.04
N GLU A 34 -1.75 -21.75 -8.23
CA GLU A 34 -1.88 -20.30 -8.11
C GLU A 34 -0.61 -19.66 -7.50
N LEU A 35 0.02 -20.34 -6.51
CA LEU A 35 1.29 -19.91 -5.95
C LEU A 35 2.36 -19.80 -7.03
N LYS A 36 2.54 -20.85 -7.83
CA LYS A 36 3.53 -20.84 -8.93
C LYS A 36 3.30 -19.69 -9.88
N LYS A 37 2.05 -19.50 -10.31
CA LYS A 37 1.65 -18.41 -11.22
C LYS A 37 1.98 -17.03 -10.63
N GLN A 38 1.62 -16.77 -9.36
CA GLN A 38 1.88 -15.48 -8.72
C GLN A 38 3.37 -15.25 -8.45
N LEU A 39 4.15 -16.30 -8.12
CA LEU A 39 5.60 -16.19 -7.99
C LEU A 39 6.26 -15.79 -9.32
N ASP A 40 5.93 -16.50 -10.41
CA ASP A 40 6.48 -16.23 -11.74
C ASP A 40 6.14 -14.81 -12.24
N GLU A 41 4.92 -14.34 -11.94
CA GLU A 41 4.49 -12.98 -12.27
C GLU A 41 5.27 -11.94 -11.47
N GLN A 42 5.38 -12.11 -10.14
CA GLN A 42 6.08 -11.16 -9.27
C GLN A 42 7.60 -11.13 -9.55
N GLU A 43 8.20 -12.28 -9.84
CA GLU A 43 9.61 -12.37 -10.22
C GLU A 43 9.86 -11.68 -11.58
N ARG A 44 9.01 -11.92 -12.59
CA ARG A 44 9.07 -11.22 -13.90
C ARG A 44 8.94 -9.70 -13.76
N MET A 45 8.12 -9.22 -12.81
CA MET A 45 8.00 -7.79 -12.50
C MET A 45 9.18 -7.26 -11.67
N GLY A 46 10.06 -8.11 -11.19
CA GLY A 46 11.18 -7.75 -10.32
C GLY A 46 10.78 -7.36 -8.90
N LEU A 47 9.55 -7.72 -8.46
CA LEU A 47 9.06 -7.41 -7.12
C LEU A 47 9.64 -8.37 -6.07
N ILE A 48 9.96 -9.59 -6.49
CA ILE A 48 10.67 -10.59 -5.70
C ILE A 48 11.88 -11.10 -6.47
N ARG A 49 12.81 -11.70 -5.74
CA ARG A 49 13.97 -12.42 -6.29
C ARG A 49 14.24 -13.69 -5.49
N PRO A 50 14.94 -14.71 -6.06
CA PRO A 50 15.42 -15.85 -5.29
C PRO A 50 16.28 -15.42 -4.10
N SER A 51 16.19 -16.14 -2.99
CA SER A 51 16.84 -15.77 -1.74
C SER A 51 17.62 -16.94 -1.12
N SER A 52 18.82 -16.61 -0.63
CA SER A 52 19.62 -17.48 0.25
C SER A 52 19.60 -16.96 1.71
N SER A 53 18.70 -16.07 2.04
CA SER A 53 18.59 -15.46 3.36
C SER A 53 18.38 -16.48 4.47
N PRO A 54 18.98 -16.28 5.67
CA PRO A 54 18.70 -17.10 6.84
C PRO A 54 17.28 -16.85 7.41
N TRP A 55 16.61 -15.77 6.96
CA TRP A 55 15.21 -15.50 7.27
C TRP A 55 14.28 -16.36 6.41
N GLY A 56 13.05 -16.58 6.89
CA GLY A 56 12.06 -17.32 6.12
C GLY A 56 10.71 -17.33 6.79
N CYS A 57 9.76 -16.62 6.21
CA CYS A 57 8.34 -16.61 6.59
C CYS A 57 7.56 -17.64 5.77
N GLY A 58 6.43 -18.11 6.28
CA GLY A 58 5.49 -18.93 5.51
C GLY A 58 4.60 -18.06 4.63
N VAL A 59 3.98 -18.68 3.62
CA VAL A 59 3.00 -18.03 2.74
C VAL A 59 1.63 -18.66 2.92
N LEU A 60 0.59 -17.87 2.75
CA LEU A 60 -0.81 -18.30 2.78
C LEU A 60 -1.61 -17.51 1.74
N PHE A 61 -2.78 -18.00 1.40
CA PHE A 61 -3.71 -17.28 0.54
C PHE A 61 -4.83 -16.60 1.33
N VAL A 62 -5.20 -15.41 0.90
CA VAL A 62 -6.35 -14.67 1.42
C VAL A 62 -7.29 -14.38 0.26
N LYS A 63 -8.56 -14.73 0.41
CA LYS A 63 -9.58 -14.42 -0.58
C LYS A 63 -9.90 -12.93 -0.56
N LYS A 64 -9.83 -12.30 -1.72
CA LYS A 64 -10.30 -10.93 -1.94
C LYS A 64 -11.83 -10.90 -2.05
N LYS A 65 -12.41 -9.71 -1.99
CA LYS A 65 -13.85 -9.49 -2.17
C LYS A 65 -14.37 -9.98 -3.54
N ASP A 66 -13.52 -9.97 -4.56
CA ASP A 66 -13.81 -10.45 -5.92
C ASP A 66 -13.64 -11.98 -6.07
N GLY A 67 -13.35 -12.70 -4.97
CA GLY A 67 -13.16 -14.15 -4.95
C GLY A 67 -11.79 -14.63 -5.39
N THR A 68 -10.90 -13.75 -5.85
CA THR A 68 -9.53 -14.13 -6.24
C THR A 68 -8.64 -14.35 -5.02
N ASP A 69 -7.68 -15.28 -5.13
CA ASP A 69 -6.72 -15.58 -4.09
C ASP A 69 -5.51 -14.65 -4.18
N GLN A 70 -5.17 -14.02 -3.06
CA GLN A 70 -3.98 -13.19 -2.94
C GLN A 70 -2.91 -13.89 -2.11
N LEU A 71 -1.71 -14.06 -2.66
CA LEU A 71 -0.54 -14.52 -1.95
C LEU A 71 -0.17 -13.52 -0.85
N CYS A 72 -0.10 -13.99 0.38
CA CYS A 72 0.30 -13.21 1.54
C CYS A 72 1.44 -13.90 2.28
N VAL A 73 2.43 -13.15 2.71
CA VAL A 73 3.52 -13.63 3.55
C VAL A 73 3.18 -13.37 5.02
N ASP A 74 3.34 -14.38 5.85
CA ASP A 74 3.11 -14.26 7.29
C ASP A 74 4.30 -13.60 8.00
N TYR A 75 4.34 -12.29 7.97
CA TYR A 75 5.38 -11.51 8.62
C TYR A 75 5.21 -11.35 10.14
N ARG A 76 4.22 -11.96 10.79
CA ARG A 76 4.05 -11.86 12.26
C ARG A 76 5.33 -12.17 13.05
N PRO A 77 6.16 -13.16 12.67
CA PRO A 77 7.42 -13.43 13.39
C PRO A 77 8.45 -12.31 13.25
N VAL A 78 8.54 -11.68 12.08
CA VAL A 78 9.43 -10.53 11.82
C VAL A 78 8.88 -9.29 12.54
N ASN A 79 7.58 -9.04 12.42
CA ASN A 79 6.89 -7.90 13.04
C ASN A 79 7.02 -7.85 14.55
N LYS A 80 7.09 -9.02 15.22
CA LYS A 80 7.32 -9.12 16.68
C LYS A 80 8.71 -8.63 17.09
N LYS A 81 9.67 -8.63 16.18
CA LYS A 81 11.05 -8.22 16.38
C LYS A 81 11.38 -6.87 15.75
N THR A 82 10.42 -6.29 15.04
CA THR A 82 10.58 -4.99 14.37
C THR A 82 10.30 -3.86 15.35
N ILE A 83 11.22 -2.90 15.43
CA ILE A 83 11.00 -1.63 16.12
C ILE A 83 9.91 -0.87 15.36
N LYS A 84 8.78 -0.65 16.01
CA LYS A 84 7.62 -0.03 15.38
C LYS A 84 7.84 1.45 15.14
N ASN A 85 7.59 1.87 13.92
CA ASN A 85 7.57 3.27 13.55
C ASN A 85 6.33 3.95 14.15
N LYS A 86 6.53 5.08 14.83
CA LYS A 86 5.48 5.87 15.47
C LYS A 86 4.98 7.03 14.60
N TYR A 87 5.23 6.98 13.28
CA TYR A 87 4.70 7.99 12.37
C TYR A 87 3.17 8.05 12.50
N PRO A 88 2.59 9.23 12.78
CA PRO A 88 1.16 9.33 13.03
C PRO A 88 0.38 8.99 11.75
N LEU A 89 -0.62 8.12 11.89
CA LEU A 89 -1.64 7.94 10.87
C LEU A 89 -2.70 9.02 11.07
N PRO A 90 -3.24 9.61 10.01
CA PRO A 90 -4.30 10.61 10.13
C PRO A 90 -5.51 10.07 10.89
N ASN A 91 -6.10 10.89 11.73
CA ASN A 91 -7.39 10.60 12.35
C ASN A 91 -8.50 10.78 11.30
N ILE A 92 -9.31 9.74 11.10
CA ILE A 92 -10.37 9.75 10.08
C ILE A 92 -11.36 10.90 10.33
N ASN A 93 -11.72 11.20 11.57
CA ASN A 93 -12.64 12.29 11.89
C ASN A 93 -12.05 13.67 11.51
N GLU A 94 -10.76 13.89 11.78
CA GLU A 94 -10.07 15.12 11.38
C GLU A 94 -9.97 15.27 9.85
N LEU A 95 -9.81 14.16 9.12
CA LEU A 95 -9.86 14.18 7.66
C LEU A 95 -11.23 14.60 7.16
N PHE A 96 -12.29 14.10 7.77
CA PHE A 96 -13.66 14.42 7.34
C PHE A 96 -14.06 15.87 7.61
N GLU A 97 -13.54 16.53 8.64
CA GLU A 97 -13.78 17.94 8.89
C GLU A 97 -13.32 18.84 7.74
N GLN A 98 -12.28 18.43 7.01
CA GLN A 98 -11.73 19.18 5.87
C GLN A 98 -12.66 19.16 4.64
N LEU A 99 -13.59 18.20 4.56
CA LEU A 99 -14.51 18.07 3.42
C LEU A 99 -15.70 19.05 3.47
N LYS A 100 -15.78 19.89 4.50
CA LYS A 100 -16.91 20.81 4.67
C LYS A 100 -17.00 21.79 3.50
N GLY A 101 -18.15 21.75 2.81
CA GLY A 101 -18.43 22.59 1.65
C GLY A 101 -17.93 22.04 0.32
N ALA A 102 -17.33 20.85 0.30
CA ALA A 102 -16.99 20.16 -0.95
C ALA A 102 -18.25 19.62 -1.65
N GLN A 103 -18.25 19.68 -2.99
CA GLN A 103 -19.37 19.27 -3.83
C GLN A 103 -18.95 18.30 -4.95
N VAL A 104 -17.66 18.29 -5.31
CA VAL A 104 -17.12 17.45 -6.38
C VAL A 104 -15.96 16.64 -5.85
N PHE A 105 -15.95 15.35 -6.13
CA PHE A 105 -15.00 14.39 -5.60
C PHE A 105 -14.36 13.54 -6.70
N SER A 106 -13.09 13.21 -6.55
CA SER A 106 -12.43 12.16 -7.33
C SER A 106 -11.60 11.29 -6.39
N LYS A 107 -11.78 9.98 -6.50
CA LYS A 107 -11.05 8.99 -5.71
C LYS A 107 -10.04 8.29 -6.58
N LEU A 108 -8.80 8.24 -6.13
CA LEU A 108 -7.69 7.55 -6.81
C LEU A 108 -7.23 6.37 -5.96
N ASP A 109 -7.16 5.19 -6.58
CA ASP A 109 -6.60 3.96 -6.00
C ASP A 109 -5.23 3.69 -6.63
N LEU A 110 -4.19 3.56 -5.82
CA LEU A 110 -2.85 3.32 -6.33
C LEU A 110 -2.65 1.84 -6.68
N ARG A 111 -2.16 1.57 -7.88
CA ARG A 111 -1.89 0.21 -8.35
C ARG A 111 -0.80 -0.44 -7.49
N MET A 112 -1.16 -1.45 -6.67
CA MET A 112 -0.22 -2.16 -5.81
C MET A 112 0.60 -1.16 -4.96
N GLY A 113 -0.07 -0.21 -4.30
CA GLY A 113 0.53 0.98 -3.70
C GLY A 113 1.81 0.72 -2.91
N TYR A 114 1.80 -0.27 -2.02
CA TYR A 114 2.97 -0.63 -1.20
C TYR A 114 4.16 -1.12 -2.05
N HIS A 115 3.92 -1.89 -3.10
CA HIS A 115 4.97 -2.37 -4.00
C HIS A 115 5.63 -1.25 -4.84
N GLN A 116 5.10 -0.03 -4.78
CA GLN A 116 5.73 1.12 -5.44
C GLN A 116 6.82 1.79 -4.59
N ILE A 117 7.11 1.30 -3.39
CA ILE A 117 8.21 1.76 -2.53
C ILE A 117 9.27 0.66 -2.44
N ARG A 118 10.54 1.02 -2.67
CA ARG A 118 11.66 0.10 -2.54
C ARG A 118 11.96 -0.20 -1.08
N ILE A 119 12.46 -1.41 -0.84
CA ILE A 119 13.11 -1.77 0.42
C ILE A 119 14.59 -1.40 0.32
N ARG A 120 15.15 -0.86 1.39
CA ARG A 120 16.60 -0.64 1.51
C ARG A 120 17.33 -1.97 1.33
N GLU A 121 18.37 -2.00 0.50
CA GLU A 121 19.03 -3.25 0.06
C GLU A 121 19.42 -4.17 1.23
N GLU A 122 19.95 -3.62 2.32
CA GLU A 122 20.34 -4.39 3.51
C GLU A 122 19.16 -4.98 4.29
N ASP A 123 17.93 -4.52 4.04
CA ASP A 123 16.71 -5.00 4.69
C ASP A 123 15.94 -6.02 3.84
N ILE A 124 16.22 -6.12 2.55
CA ILE A 124 15.61 -7.08 1.62
C ILE A 124 15.66 -8.52 2.18
N PRO A 125 16.80 -9.03 2.66
CA PRO A 125 16.88 -10.39 3.19
C PRO A 125 15.95 -10.69 4.36
N LYS A 126 15.51 -9.65 5.12
CA LYS A 126 14.57 -9.79 6.25
C LYS A 126 13.14 -10.10 5.80
N THR A 127 12.84 -9.85 4.52
CA THR A 127 11.52 -10.15 3.92
C THR A 127 11.41 -11.54 3.34
N ALA A 128 12.46 -12.36 3.47
CA ALA A 128 12.49 -13.68 2.86
C ALA A 128 11.33 -14.57 3.31
N PHE A 129 10.79 -15.30 2.35
CA PHE A 129 9.73 -16.27 2.56
C PHE A 129 10.02 -17.58 1.83
N ARG A 130 9.45 -18.65 2.34
CA ARG A 130 9.69 -20.01 1.87
C ARG A 130 8.43 -20.62 1.30
N THR A 131 8.60 -21.27 0.17
CA THR A 131 7.56 -21.99 -0.54
C THR A 131 8.05 -23.39 -0.91
N SER A 132 7.16 -24.23 -1.46
CA SER A 132 7.54 -25.52 -2.06
C SER A 132 8.37 -25.35 -3.34
N PHE A 133 8.40 -24.17 -3.94
CA PHE A 133 9.14 -23.87 -5.17
C PHE A 133 10.49 -23.19 -4.91
N GLY A 134 10.81 -22.90 -3.66
CA GLY A 134 12.06 -22.24 -3.26
C GLY A 134 11.85 -21.12 -2.25
N SER A 135 12.94 -20.41 -1.99
CA SER A 135 12.96 -19.24 -1.13
C SER A 135 13.08 -17.98 -1.98
N TYR A 136 12.31 -16.96 -1.62
CA TYR A 136 12.26 -15.66 -2.31
C TYR A 136 12.31 -14.54 -1.27
N GLU A 137 12.67 -13.34 -1.72
CA GLU A 137 12.64 -12.12 -0.91
C GLU A 137 12.08 -10.95 -1.71
N TYR A 138 11.38 -10.04 -1.06
CA TYR A 138 10.83 -8.85 -1.70
C TYR A 138 11.88 -7.75 -1.85
N THR A 139 11.95 -7.16 -3.02
CA THR A 139 12.77 -5.98 -3.33
C THR A 139 12.00 -4.68 -3.09
N VAL A 140 10.69 -4.79 -2.90
CA VAL A 140 9.75 -3.70 -2.67
C VAL A 140 8.94 -3.95 -1.40
N MET A 141 8.44 -2.88 -0.80
CA MET A 141 7.64 -2.95 0.42
C MET A 141 6.40 -3.83 0.21
N SER A 142 6.24 -4.85 1.05
CA SER A 142 5.16 -5.82 0.96
C SER A 142 4.07 -5.58 2.00
N PHE A 143 2.86 -6.04 1.70
CA PHE A 143 1.77 -6.12 2.67
C PHE A 143 2.16 -6.99 3.86
N GLY A 144 1.60 -6.69 5.02
CA GLY A 144 1.81 -7.46 6.26
C GLY A 144 3.05 -7.07 7.06
N LEU A 145 3.95 -6.25 6.55
CA LEU A 145 5.07 -5.68 7.33
C LEU A 145 4.58 -4.55 8.25
N ALA A 146 4.98 -4.59 9.53
CA ALA A 146 4.45 -3.69 10.57
C ALA A 146 4.62 -2.19 10.24
N ASN A 147 5.74 -1.82 9.63
CA ASN A 147 6.06 -0.43 9.33
C ASN A 147 5.65 -0.01 7.90
N ALA A 148 4.96 -0.87 7.13
CA ALA A 148 4.54 -0.52 5.77
C ALA A 148 3.50 0.63 5.76
N PRO A 149 2.41 0.60 6.57
CA PRO A 149 1.46 1.70 6.60
C PRO A 149 2.10 3.05 6.96
N PRO A 150 2.87 3.20 8.05
CA PRO A 150 3.48 4.47 8.40
C PRO A 150 4.53 4.95 7.37
N THR A 151 5.26 4.04 6.72
CA THR A 151 6.19 4.43 5.65
C THR A 151 5.45 4.96 4.43
N PHE A 152 4.35 4.30 4.07
CA PHE A 152 3.51 4.73 2.94
C PHE A 152 2.88 6.10 3.21
N SER A 153 2.30 6.31 4.40
CA SER A 153 1.75 7.60 4.81
C SER A 153 2.81 8.71 4.76
N ARG A 154 4.03 8.43 5.24
CA ARG A 154 5.15 9.38 5.16
C ARG A 154 5.48 9.74 3.70
N MET A 155 5.46 8.76 2.79
CA MET A 155 5.71 9.01 1.36
C MET A 155 4.60 9.85 0.73
N MET A 156 3.34 9.54 1.03
CA MET A 156 2.21 10.32 0.53
C MET A 156 2.21 11.74 1.06
N ASN A 157 2.51 11.92 2.34
CA ASN A 157 2.66 13.26 2.92
C ASN A 157 3.82 14.04 2.27
N PHE A 158 4.92 13.37 1.95
CA PHE A 158 6.01 14.03 1.20
C PHE A 158 5.55 14.52 -0.19
N ILE A 159 4.76 13.72 -0.91
CA ILE A 159 4.27 14.07 -2.26
C ILE A 159 3.22 15.19 -2.21
N PHE A 160 2.28 15.11 -1.27
CA PHE A 160 1.09 15.96 -1.24
C PHE A 160 1.08 17.03 -0.16
N ASN A 161 2.20 17.22 0.56
CA ASN A 161 2.27 18.17 1.68
C ASN A 161 1.73 19.58 1.35
N ALA A 162 1.93 20.05 0.12
CA ALA A 162 1.45 21.35 -0.32
C ALA A 162 -0.09 21.42 -0.55
N TYR A 163 -0.76 20.27 -0.63
CA TYR A 163 -2.17 20.15 -0.99
C TYR A 163 -3.01 19.47 0.09
N THR A 164 -2.35 18.85 1.06
CA THR A 164 -3.01 18.25 2.22
C THR A 164 -3.64 19.37 3.06
N ASN A 165 -4.87 19.15 3.53
CA ASN A 165 -5.71 20.11 4.24
C ASN A 165 -6.30 21.24 3.37
N ASP A 166 -6.12 21.20 2.05
CA ASP A 166 -6.70 22.17 1.12
C ASP A 166 -7.71 21.47 0.18
N PHE A 167 -7.26 20.57 -0.68
CA PHE A 167 -8.12 19.85 -1.62
C PHE A 167 -7.75 18.37 -1.80
N VAL A 168 -6.84 17.81 -0.99
CA VAL A 168 -6.42 16.42 -1.04
C VAL A 168 -6.47 15.80 0.33
N LEU A 169 -7.17 14.67 0.46
CA LEU A 169 -7.04 13.76 1.59
C LEU A 169 -6.30 12.51 1.16
N VAL A 170 -5.40 12.05 2.00
CA VAL A 170 -4.70 10.78 1.81
C VAL A 170 -4.83 9.92 3.05
N TYR A 171 -5.36 8.72 2.85
CA TYR A 171 -5.36 7.69 3.87
C TYR A 171 -4.80 6.39 3.30
N LEU A 172 -3.55 6.11 3.65
CA LEU A 172 -2.79 5.01 3.05
C LEU A 172 -2.76 5.13 1.51
N GLU A 173 -3.25 4.11 0.79
CA GLU A 173 -3.27 4.06 -0.68
C GLU A 173 -4.51 4.72 -1.31
N ASP A 174 -5.47 5.16 -0.48
CA ASP A 174 -6.68 5.87 -0.93
C ASP A 174 -6.43 7.39 -0.95
N ILE A 175 -6.49 8.01 -2.12
CA ILE A 175 -6.36 9.44 -2.32
C ILE A 175 -7.71 10.00 -2.75
N LEU A 176 -8.22 11.00 -2.02
CA LEU A 176 -9.44 11.72 -2.33
C LEU A 176 -9.11 13.17 -2.69
N VAL A 177 -9.48 13.57 -3.90
CA VAL A 177 -9.45 14.97 -4.36
C VAL A 177 -10.86 15.52 -4.22
N PHE A 178 -11.00 16.69 -3.61
CA PHE A 178 -12.29 17.32 -3.37
C PHE A 178 -12.27 18.82 -3.68
N SER A 179 -13.40 19.37 -4.06
CA SER A 179 -13.50 20.78 -4.47
C SER A 179 -14.92 21.31 -4.30
N LYS A 180 -15.05 22.64 -4.23
CA LYS A 180 -16.36 23.32 -4.11
C LYS A 180 -17.13 23.40 -5.43
N ASN A 181 -16.44 23.34 -6.57
CA ASN A 181 -17.03 23.44 -7.90
C ASN A 181 -16.20 22.65 -8.93
N LYS A 182 -16.72 22.46 -10.13
CA LYS A 182 -16.08 21.67 -11.20
C LYS A 182 -14.85 22.37 -11.80
N GLU A 183 -14.83 23.69 -11.89
CA GLU A 183 -13.73 24.47 -12.44
C GLU A 183 -12.46 24.31 -11.59
N ASP A 184 -12.61 24.44 -10.27
CA ASP A 184 -11.49 24.21 -9.34
C ASP A 184 -11.10 22.75 -9.29
N HIS A 185 -12.07 21.82 -9.38
CA HIS A 185 -11.81 20.40 -9.38
C HIS A 185 -10.91 19.97 -10.56
N ALA A 186 -11.12 20.56 -11.73
CA ALA A 186 -10.26 20.30 -12.89
C ALA A 186 -8.80 20.68 -12.62
N LYS A 187 -8.56 21.82 -11.94
CA LYS A 187 -7.22 22.28 -11.56
C LYS A 187 -6.60 21.38 -10.50
N HIS A 188 -7.36 21.09 -9.43
CA HIS A 188 -6.91 20.26 -8.31
C HIS A 188 -6.56 18.85 -8.76
N LEU A 189 -7.43 18.23 -9.55
CA LEU A 189 -7.18 16.87 -10.08
C LEU A 189 -5.92 16.84 -10.96
N ARG A 190 -5.71 17.87 -11.81
CA ARG A 190 -4.49 17.98 -12.63
C ARG A 190 -3.24 18.06 -11.75
N LEU A 191 -3.24 18.93 -10.74
CA LEU A 191 -2.11 19.06 -9.81
C LEU A 191 -1.77 17.74 -9.12
N VAL A 192 -2.78 16.99 -8.67
CA VAL A 192 -2.58 15.67 -8.03
C VAL A 192 -2.00 14.66 -9.02
N LEU A 193 -2.55 14.59 -10.24
CA LEU A 193 -2.06 13.67 -11.27
C LEU A 193 -0.64 14.02 -11.71
N ASP A 194 -0.30 15.29 -11.83
CA ASP A 194 1.05 15.76 -12.16
C ASP A 194 2.04 15.39 -11.04
N LYS A 195 1.65 15.50 -9.76
CA LYS A 195 2.49 15.04 -8.64
C LYS A 195 2.70 13.53 -8.65
N LEU A 196 1.67 12.73 -8.91
CA LEU A 196 1.83 11.29 -9.08
C LEU A 196 2.78 10.96 -10.24
N ARG A 197 2.67 11.66 -11.38
CA ARG A 197 3.56 11.51 -12.53
C ARG A 197 5.00 11.92 -12.20
N GLU A 198 5.20 13.06 -11.57
CA GLU A 198 6.53 13.57 -11.15
C GLU A 198 7.25 12.53 -10.27
N HIS A 199 6.53 11.93 -9.34
CA HIS A 199 7.07 10.90 -8.46
C HIS A 199 6.92 9.48 -8.98
N GLN A 200 6.48 9.29 -10.25
CA GLN A 200 6.28 8.00 -10.91
C GLN A 200 5.43 7.02 -10.10
N PHE A 201 4.37 7.52 -9.44
CA PHE A 201 3.33 6.68 -8.85
C PHE A 201 2.22 6.40 -9.85
N TYR A 202 1.79 5.15 -9.90
CA TYR A 202 0.79 4.67 -10.85
C TYR A 202 -0.53 4.37 -10.15
N ALA A 203 -1.59 4.96 -10.65
CA ALA A 203 -2.95 4.64 -10.23
C ALA A 203 -3.52 3.47 -11.04
N LYS A 204 -4.45 2.72 -10.46
CA LYS A 204 -5.23 1.69 -11.14
C LYS A 204 -6.52 2.32 -11.68
N PHE A 205 -6.51 2.77 -12.93
CA PHE A 205 -7.61 3.51 -13.55
C PHE A 205 -8.98 2.86 -13.35
N SER A 206 -9.07 1.52 -13.48
CA SER A 206 -10.33 0.77 -13.30
C SER A 206 -10.91 0.79 -11.88
N LYS A 207 -10.16 1.32 -10.91
CA LYS A 207 -10.59 1.50 -9.52
C LYS A 207 -10.65 2.97 -9.12
N CYS A 208 -10.28 3.87 -10.03
CA CYS A 208 -10.41 5.30 -9.81
C CYS A 208 -11.82 5.76 -10.21
N GLU A 209 -12.33 6.68 -9.45
CA GLU A 209 -13.66 7.29 -9.67
C GLU A 209 -13.48 8.80 -9.78
N PHE A 210 -14.09 9.43 -10.79
CA PHE A 210 -13.84 10.83 -11.11
C PHE A 210 -15.13 11.61 -11.20
N TRP A 211 -15.10 12.90 -10.81
CA TRP A 211 -16.19 13.86 -10.99
C TRP A 211 -17.50 13.45 -10.32
N LEU A 212 -17.42 12.87 -9.14
CA LEU A 212 -18.56 12.38 -8.40
C LEU A 212 -19.17 13.51 -7.55
N ASP A 213 -20.50 13.54 -7.46
CA ASP A 213 -21.24 14.37 -6.50
C ASP A 213 -21.35 13.66 -5.12
N GLU A 214 -21.11 12.35 -5.09
CA GLU A 214 -21.08 11.49 -3.90
C GLU A 214 -20.03 10.40 -4.06
N VAL A 215 -19.26 10.12 -2.99
CA VAL A 215 -18.17 9.14 -3.03
C VAL A 215 -18.16 8.26 -1.78
N LEU A 216 -17.87 6.96 -1.97
CA LEU A 216 -17.58 6.04 -0.87
C LEU A 216 -16.10 6.10 -0.51
N TYR A 217 -15.79 6.66 0.68
CA TYR A 217 -14.44 6.81 1.17
C TYR A 217 -14.33 6.37 2.64
N LEU A 218 -13.39 5.47 2.94
CA LEU A 218 -13.14 4.92 4.29
C LEU A 218 -14.41 4.40 5.00
N GLY A 219 -15.31 3.76 4.25
CA GLY A 219 -16.55 3.19 4.81
C GLY A 219 -17.67 4.21 5.03
N HIS A 220 -17.51 5.44 4.54
CA HIS A 220 -18.52 6.50 4.65
C HIS A 220 -18.90 7.00 3.26
N ILE A 221 -20.17 7.36 3.12
CA ILE A 221 -20.69 8.06 1.95
C ILE A 221 -20.54 9.56 2.19
N ILE A 222 -19.80 10.23 1.32
CA ILE A 222 -19.46 11.64 1.40
C ILE A 222 -20.12 12.38 0.25
N SER A 223 -20.86 13.45 0.55
CA SER A 223 -21.55 14.29 -0.45
C SER A 223 -21.65 15.73 0.03
N ALA A 224 -22.16 16.62 -0.82
CA ALA A 224 -22.48 18.00 -0.43
C ALA A 224 -23.47 18.10 0.74
N LYS A 225 -24.28 17.05 0.99
CA LYS A 225 -25.25 16.98 2.09
C LYS A 225 -24.61 16.59 3.43
N GLY A 226 -23.37 16.12 3.43
CA GLY A 226 -22.65 15.68 4.60
C GLY A 226 -22.07 14.28 4.46
N ILE A 227 -21.75 13.67 5.60
CA ILE A 227 -21.09 12.37 5.71
C ILE A 227 -22.04 11.40 6.42
N ALA A 228 -22.26 10.25 5.82
CA ALA A 228 -23.09 9.17 6.36
C ALA A 228 -22.29 7.86 6.41
N VAL A 229 -22.57 7.01 7.38
CA VAL A 229 -22.00 5.64 7.40
C VAL A 229 -22.61 4.83 6.27
N ASN A 230 -21.81 4.08 5.55
CA ASN A 230 -22.30 3.15 4.54
C ASN A 230 -23.04 2.00 5.26
N PRO A 231 -24.32 1.72 4.93
CA PRO A 231 -25.13 0.70 5.59
C PRO A 231 -24.61 -0.74 5.41
#